data_7b907e1dd55320edd2398b8de3768487
#
_entry.id   7b907e1dd55320edd2398b8de3768487
#
_cell.length_a   1.000
_cell.length_b   1.000
_cell.length_c   1.000
_cell.angle_alpha   90.00
_cell.angle_beta   90.00
_cell.angle_gamma   90.00
#
_symmetry.space_group_name_H-M   'P 1'
#
loop_
_entity.id
_entity.type
_entity.pdbx_description
1 polymer ?
#
loop_
_entity_poly.entity_id
_entity_poly.type
_entity_poly.pdbx_seq_one_letter_code
_entity_poly.pdbx_strand_id
1 'polypeptide(L)'
;MAAPAPRPLPVAGAARLLCAGRVLELEGAVVMGVLNITPDSFSDGGLYLDPAAALAHAEAMAEQGAAILDIGGESTRPGAAAADSEQEIRRVLPVVERVAARLPLLISVDTSNPELMRRAADAGAHLINDVRALRSPKAIEAAAAGNLGICLMHMRGEPADMQREPQYAQVLVEVRAYLEERVRACAAAGIDPQRLCVDPGFGFGKTTAHNLELMRHLEDVATLERPLCVGLSRKSFVAALTGRAAGERLAGSLALATVAVLRGARIVRAHDVAATVDAVRVANAMRRELH
;
A
#
# COMPACT_ATOMS: atom_id res chain seq x y z
N MET A 1 -23.00 -17.81 -27.31
CA MET A 1 -21.58 -17.52 -27.45
C MET A 1 -20.91 -18.00 -26.17
N ALA A 2 -19.95 -18.93 -26.26
CA ALA A 2 -19.22 -19.40 -25.09
C ALA A 2 -18.33 -18.26 -24.55
N ALA A 3 -18.27 -18.10 -23.23
CA ALA A 3 -17.35 -17.17 -22.60
C ALA A 3 -15.90 -17.52 -23.00
N PRO A 4 -15.04 -16.53 -23.29
CA PRO A 4 -13.65 -16.81 -23.59
C PRO A 4 -13.01 -17.53 -22.41
N ALA A 5 -12.17 -18.54 -22.72
CA ALA A 5 -11.42 -19.27 -21.70
C ALA A 5 -10.61 -18.29 -20.82
N PRO A 6 -10.51 -18.53 -19.51
CA PRO A 6 -9.71 -17.68 -18.65
C PRO A 6 -8.27 -17.62 -19.17
N ARG A 7 -7.75 -16.40 -19.34
CA ARG A 7 -6.33 -16.19 -19.67
C ARG A 7 -5.47 -16.85 -18.61
N PRO A 8 -4.42 -17.60 -18.99
CA PRO A 8 -3.47 -18.11 -18.02
C PRO A 8 -2.88 -16.93 -17.24
N LEU A 9 -2.86 -17.06 -15.91
CA LEU A 9 -2.25 -16.05 -15.04
C LEU A 9 -0.77 -15.90 -15.46
N PRO A 10 -0.22 -14.67 -15.50
CA PRO A 10 1.17 -14.49 -15.85
C PRO A 10 2.03 -15.27 -14.85
N VAL A 11 2.84 -16.20 -15.36
CA VAL A 11 3.90 -16.87 -14.61
C VAL A 11 4.96 -15.80 -14.35
N ALA A 12 4.76 -15.02 -13.30
CA ALA A 12 5.77 -14.10 -12.85
C ALA A 12 6.90 -14.94 -12.25
N GLY A 13 8.11 -14.84 -12.80
CA GLY A 13 9.32 -15.18 -12.07
C GLY A 13 9.26 -14.57 -10.67
N ALA A 14 9.98 -15.12 -9.69
CA ALA A 14 9.94 -14.66 -8.31
C ALA A 14 10.06 -13.12 -8.27
N ALA A 15 8.96 -12.44 -7.96
CA ALA A 15 8.96 -11.00 -7.88
C ALA A 15 9.82 -10.60 -6.67
N ARG A 16 10.68 -9.60 -6.86
CA ARG A 16 11.58 -9.09 -5.84
C ARG A 16 11.37 -7.59 -5.66
N LEU A 17 11.58 -7.11 -4.45
CA LEU A 17 11.60 -5.69 -4.15
C LEU A 17 12.84 -5.37 -3.34
N LEU A 18 13.70 -4.47 -3.85
CA LEU A 18 14.85 -3.96 -3.12
C LEU A 18 14.41 -2.87 -2.15
N CYS A 19 14.74 -3.04 -0.89
CA CYS A 19 14.33 -2.17 0.22
C CYS A 19 15.55 -1.84 1.09
N ALA A 20 16.23 -0.73 0.84
CA ALA A 20 17.40 -0.28 1.62
C ALA A 20 18.49 -1.36 1.76
N GLY A 21 18.88 -2.00 0.67
CA GLY A 21 19.87 -3.08 0.64
C GLY A 21 19.36 -4.45 1.08
N ARG A 22 18.12 -4.56 1.57
CA ARG A 22 17.43 -5.83 1.82
C ARG A 22 16.60 -6.23 0.62
N VAL A 23 16.47 -7.53 0.37
CA VAL A 23 15.61 -8.06 -0.69
C VAL A 23 14.37 -8.66 -0.05
N LEU A 24 13.19 -8.15 -0.44
CA LEU A 24 11.93 -8.80 -0.14
C LEU A 24 11.61 -9.77 -1.27
N GLU A 25 11.74 -11.07 -0.97
CA GLU A 25 11.33 -12.12 -1.90
C GLU A 25 9.80 -12.27 -1.86
N LEU A 26 9.18 -12.22 -3.02
CA LEU A 26 7.73 -12.24 -3.21
C LEU A 26 7.28 -13.47 -4.02
N GLU A 27 7.82 -14.65 -3.69
CA GLU A 27 7.35 -15.94 -4.25
C GLU A 27 5.85 -16.12 -4.01
N GLY A 28 5.39 -15.79 -2.80
CA GLY A 28 4.00 -15.63 -2.41
C GLY A 28 3.66 -14.19 -2.06
N ALA A 29 2.38 -13.88 -1.88
CA ALA A 29 1.95 -12.60 -1.34
C ALA A 29 2.24 -12.51 0.16
N VAL A 30 2.55 -11.29 0.63
CA VAL A 30 2.84 -10.97 2.03
C VAL A 30 1.88 -9.90 2.54
N VAL A 31 1.77 -9.77 3.86
CA VAL A 31 0.93 -8.73 4.49
C VAL A 31 1.78 -7.55 4.96
N MET A 32 1.32 -6.35 4.60
CA MET A 32 1.80 -5.06 5.09
C MET A 32 0.81 -4.53 6.12
N GLY A 33 1.19 -4.54 7.39
CA GLY A 33 0.36 -4.05 8.50
C GLY A 33 0.34 -2.52 8.56
N VAL A 34 -0.84 -1.92 8.72
CA VAL A 34 -1.03 -0.46 8.78
C VAL A 34 -0.91 0.04 10.21
N LEU A 35 0.10 0.86 10.48
CA LEU A 35 0.30 1.54 11.74
C LEU A 35 0.07 3.05 11.58
N ASN A 36 -1.18 3.49 11.78
CA ASN A 36 -1.51 4.91 11.72
C ASN A 36 -1.18 5.60 13.04
N ILE A 37 -0.38 6.67 12.96
CA ILE A 37 0.00 7.54 14.08
C ILE A 37 -0.59 8.94 13.91
N THR A 38 -1.87 9.01 13.53
CA THR A 38 -2.63 10.25 13.39
C THR A 38 -3.44 10.54 14.66
N PRO A 39 -3.76 11.81 14.96
CA PRO A 39 -4.55 12.18 16.16
C PRO A 39 -5.89 11.45 16.26
N ASP A 40 -6.50 11.11 15.12
CA ASP A 40 -7.81 10.44 15.04
C ASP A 40 -7.74 8.92 15.18
N SER A 41 -6.55 8.32 15.25
CA SER A 41 -6.40 6.87 15.19
C SER A 41 -6.67 6.16 16.53
N PHE A 42 -6.73 6.93 17.62
CA PHE A 42 -7.03 6.43 18.96
C PHE A 42 -8.05 7.35 19.63
N SER A 43 -9.26 6.86 19.79
CA SER A 43 -10.49 7.56 20.14
C SER A 43 -10.61 8.06 21.59
N ASP A 44 -9.53 8.22 22.33
CA ASP A 44 -9.56 8.72 23.69
C ASP A 44 -8.68 9.95 23.90
N GLY A 45 -9.21 11.11 23.45
CA GLY A 45 -8.82 12.41 24.05
C GLY A 45 -7.52 13.04 23.63
N GLY A 46 -7.09 13.00 22.35
CA GLY A 46 -6.30 14.13 21.80
C GLY A 46 -4.88 14.37 22.30
N LEU A 47 -4.25 13.42 22.98
CA LEU A 47 -2.85 13.50 23.38
C LEU A 47 -2.00 12.68 22.41
N TYR A 48 -0.88 13.27 21.98
CA TYR A 48 0.16 12.70 21.12
C TYR A 48 0.30 11.20 21.34
N LEU A 49 0.23 10.41 20.25
CA LEU A 49 0.44 8.96 20.33
C LEU A 49 1.67 8.66 21.14
N ASP A 50 1.51 7.94 22.23
CA ASP A 50 2.62 7.43 22.99
C ASP A 50 3.44 6.50 22.09
N PRO A 51 4.72 6.83 21.79
CA PRO A 51 5.56 5.97 20.96
C PRO A 51 5.69 4.53 21.53
N ALA A 52 5.43 4.33 22.81
CA ALA A 52 5.40 3.00 23.44
C ALA A 52 4.15 2.22 23.00
N ALA A 53 2.98 2.86 22.93
CA ALA A 53 1.76 2.23 22.43
C ALA A 53 1.88 1.88 20.93
N ALA A 54 2.50 2.74 20.14
CA ALA A 54 2.79 2.46 18.73
C ALA A 54 3.74 1.26 18.57
N LEU A 55 4.78 1.16 19.40
CA LEU A 55 5.69 0.02 19.40
C LEU A 55 4.98 -1.28 19.81
N ALA A 56 4.18 -1.26 20.87
CA ALA A 56 3.42 -2.45 21.28
C ALA A 56 2.46 -2.94 20.19
N HIS A 57 1.82 -2.01 19.46
CA HIS A 57 0.97 -2.37 18.32
C HIS A 57 1.81 -2.93 17.14
N ALA A 58 2.99 -2.38 16.87
CA ALA A 58 3.93 -2.91 15.89
C ALA A 58 4.40 -4.33 16.25
N GLU A 59 4.73 -4.58 17.53
CA GLU A 59 5.10 -5.90 18.04
C GLU A 59 3.95 -6.92 17.84
N ALA A 60 2.73 -6.54 18.19
CA ALA A 60 1.56 -7.39 17.96
C ALA A 60 1.34 -7.71 16.46
N MET A 61 1.50 -6.74 15.55
CA MET A 61 1.41 -7.00 14.10
C MET A 61 2.53 -7.94 13.62
N ALA A 62 3.74 -7.82 14.17
CA ALA A 62 4.86 -8.71 13.86
C ALA A 62 4.55 -10.15 14.29
N GLU A 63 4.06 -10.35 15.51
CA GLU A 63 3.62 -11.65 16.02
C GLU A 63 2.48 -12.26 15.20
N GLN A 64 1.58 -11.42 14.68
CA GLN A 64 0.50 -11.81 13.78
C GLN A 64 0.98 -12.19 12.37
N GLY A 65 2.25 -11.97 12.05
CA GLY A 65 2.85 -12.39 10.78
C GLY A 65 2.88 -11.32 9.70
N ALA A 66 2.84 -10.03 10.03
CA ALA A 66 3.17 -8.97 9.09
C ALA A 66 4.62 -9.11 8.61
N ALA A 67 4.85 -8.98 7.31
CA ALA A 67 6.20 -8.93 6.73
C ALA A 67 6.73 -7.50 6.64
N ILE A 68 5.84 -6.52 6.57
CA ILE A 68 6.12 -5.10 6.46
C ILE A 68 5.21 -4.37 7.44
N LEU A 69 5.73 -3.34 8.11
CA LEU A 69 4.93 -2.38 8.88
C LEU A 69 4.91 -1.05 8.12
N ASP A 70 3.72 -0.52 7.83
CA ASP A 70 3.53 0.74 7.11
C ASP A 70 3.09 1.84 8.06
N ILE A 71 4.02 2.74 8.39
CA ILE A 71 3.86 3.78 9.41
C ILE A 71 3.44 5.09 8.73
N GLY A 72 2.24 5.58 9.03
CA GLY A 72 1.69 6.80 8.46
C GLY A 72 1.35 7.88 9.48
N GLY A 73 1.85 9.11 9.27
CA GLY A 73 1.59 10.29 10.11
C GLY A 73 0.55 11.25 9.55
N GLU A 74 0.16 11.08 8.29
CA GLU A 74 -0.89 11.85 7.60
C GLU A 74 -2.15 10.99 7.42
N SER A 75 -3.33 11.59 7.61
CA SER A 75 -4.59 10.92 7.29
C SER A 75 -4.89 11.09 5.80
N THR A 76 -4.91 10.00 5.06
CA THR A 76 -5.31 9.98 3.64
C THR A 76 -6.81 9.66 3.45
N ARG A 77 -7.61 9.75 4.53
CA ARG A 77 -9.06 9.55 4.47
C ARG A 77 -9.72 10.68 3.67
N PRO A 78 -10.83 10.39 2.96
CA PRO A 78 -11.60 11.44 2.28
C PRO A 78 -11.95 12.59 3.22
N GLY A 79 -11.63 13.83 2.79
CA GLY A 79 -11.90 15.04 3.57
C GLY A 79 -10.87 15.39 4.65
N ALA A 80 -9.80 14.59 4.81
CA ALA A 80 -8.73 14.94 5.74
C ALA A 80 -7.94 16.17 5.25
N ALA A 81 -7.62 17.07 6.19
CA ALA A 81 -6.68 18.16 5.94
C ALA A 81 -5.26 17.60 5.80
N ALA A 82 -4.46 18.21 4.92
CA ALA A 82 -3.05 17.89 4.82
C ALA A 82 -2.35 18.17 6.16
N ALA A 83 -1.50 17.22 6.59
CA ALA A 83 -0.70 17.44 7.78
C ALA A 83 0.37 18.51 7.50
N ASP A 84 0.72 19.30 8.53
CA ASP A 84 1.92 20.12 8.49
C ASP A 84 3.15 19.21 8.42
N SER A 85 4.04 19.51 7.46
CA SER A 85 5.26 18.72 7.18
C SER A 85 6.10 18.44 8.43
N GLU A 86 6.32 19.45 9.28
CA GLU A 86 7.09 19.31 10.50
C GLU A 86 6.38 18.46 11.55
N GLN A 87 5.06 18.54 11.64
CA GLN A 87 4.27 17.71 12.55
C GLN A 87 4.29 16.24 12.13
N GLU A 88 4.20 15.96 10.82
CA GLU A 88 4.32 14.61 10.28
C GLU A 88 5.67 14.00 10.65
N ILE A 89 6.77 14.72 10.40
CA ILE A 89 8.13 14.30 10.73
C ILE A 89 8.27 13.99 12.23
N ARG A 90 7.82 14.90 13.10
CA ARG A 90 7.91 14.72 14.57
C ARG A 90 7.12 13.50 15.08
N ARG A 91 6.06 13.11 14.39
CA ARG A 91 5.27 11.92 14.75
C ARG A 91 5.91 10.64 14.24
N VAL A 92 6.34 10.63 12.98
CA VAL A 92 6.76 9.41 12.28
C VAL A 92 8.16 8.95 12.70
N LEU A 93 9.15 9.84 12.68
CA LEU A 93 10.55 9.43 12.88
C LEU A 93 10.80 8.72 14.21
N PRO A 94 10.33 9.21 15.37
CA PRO A 94 10.56 8.53 16.65
C PRO A 94 9.97 7.12 16.71
N VAL A 95 8.86 6.88 15.99
CA VAL A 95 8.24 5.54 15.91
C VAL A 95 9.06 4.64 14.98
N VAL A 96 9.50 5.15 13.83
CA VAL A 96 10.37 4.40 12.90
C VAL A 96 11.65 3.95 13.61
N GLU A 97 12.35 4.85 14.29
CA GLU A 97 13.58 4.57 15.05
C GLU A 97 13.38 3.47 16.10
N ARG A 98 12.30 3.56 16.89
CA ARG A 98 12.00 2.57 17.93
C ARG A 98 11.64 1.21 17.35
N VAL A 99 10.84 1.17 16.30
CA VAL A 99 10.46 -0.07 15.61
C VAL A 99 11.70 -0.70 14.95
N ALA A 100 12.55 0.09 14.28
CA ALA A 100 13.78 -0.37 13.64
C ALA A 100 14.77 -0.99 14.65
N ALA A 101 14.88 -0.40 15.83
CA ALA A 101 15.75 -0.90 16.89
C ALA A 101 15.23 -2.21 17.53
N ARG A 102 13.94 -2.52 17.43
CA ARG A 102 13.29 -3.60 18.16
C ARG A 102 12.86 -4.77 17.30
N LEU A 103 12.43 -4.51 16.06
CA LEU A 103 11.81 -5.53 15.20
C LEU A 103 12.63 -5.77 13.94
N PRO A 104 12.85 -7.03 13.53
CA PRO A 104 13.60 -7.38 12.31
C PRO A 104 12.75 -7.30 11.04
N LEU A 105 11.64 -6.55 11.05
CA LEU A 105 10.71 -6.40 9.94
C LEU A 105 11.16 -5.33 8.94
N LEU A 106 10.59 -5.33 7.75
CA LEU A 106 10.67 -4.19 6.85
C LEU A 106 9.74 -3.08 7.34
N ILE A 107 10.25 -1.87 7.35
CA ILE A 107 9.51 -0.67 7.75
C ILE A 107 9.25 0.16 6.51
N SER A 108 7.99 0.41 6.24
CA SER A 108 7.48 1.35 5.24
C SER A 108 7.05 2.64 5.93
N VAL A 109 7.27 3.77 5.28
CA VAL A 109 6.75 5.08 5.70
C VAL A 109 5.74 5.56 4.67
N ASP A 110 4.47 5.72 5.07
CA ASP A 110 3.38 6.25 4.25
C ASP A 110 3.45 7.77 4.27
N THR A 111 4.06 8.35 3.22
CA THR A 111 4.28 9.79 3.12
C THR A 111 4.47 10.26 1.68
N SER A 112 4.04 11.51 1.42
CA SER A 112 4.36 12.27 0.21
C SER A 112 5.33 13.44 0.47
N ASN A 113 5.89 13.53 1.68
CA ASN A 113 6.77 14.59 2.13
C ASN A 113 8.23 14.27 1.79
N PRO A 114 8.90 15.03 0.91
CA PRO A 114 10.27 14.74 0.49
C PRO A 114 11.30 14.82 1.62
N GLU A 115 11.06 15.65 2.63
CA GLU A 115 11.97 15.75 3.78
C GLU A 115 11.86 14.52 4.67
N LEU A 116 10.63 14.03 4.92
CA LEU A 116 10.44 12.80 5.66
C LEU A 116 11.00 11.60 4.89
N MET A 117 10.87 11.55 3.55
CA MET A 117 11.49 10.49 2.72
C MET A 117 13.00 10.39 2.93
N ARG A 118 13.72 11.56 2.96
CA ARG A 118 15.16 11.57 3.21
C ARG A 118 15.51 11.08 4.61
N ARG A 119 14.84 11.61 5.63
CA ARG A 119 15.14 11.31 7.03
C ARG A 119 14.69 9.91 7.45
N ALA A 120 13.69 9.34 6.78
CA ALA A 120 13.20 8.00 7.07
C ALA A 120 14.28 6.92 6.84
N ALA A 121 15.14 7.08 5.84
CA ALA A 121 16.25 6.16 5.58
C ALA A 121 17.23 6.11 6.78
N ASP A 122 17.61 7.28 7.30
CA ASP A 122 18.51 7.39 8.44
C ASP A 122 17.88 6.85 9.73
N ALA A 123 16.55 6.95 9.85
CA ALA A 123 15.77 6.40 10.96
C ALA A 123 15.58 4.87 10.90
N GLY A 124 16.02 4.21 9.82
CA GLY A 124 15.92 2.77 9.66
C GLY A 124 14.70 2.28 8.87
N ALA A 125 14.04 3.14 8.10
CA ALA A 125 13.02 2.72 7.14
C ALA A 125 13.64 1.96 5.95
N HIS A 126 12.81 1.16 5.28
CA HIS A 126 13.21 0.31 4.16
C HIS A 126 12.42 0.63 2.89
N LEU A 127 11.22 1.20 3.02
CA LEU A 127 10.28 1.46 1.93
C LEU A 127 9.59 2.81 2.15
N ILE A 128 9.30 3.51 1.07
CA ILE A 128 8.35 4.64 1.02
C ILE A 128 7.07 4.16 0.33
N ASN A 129 5.93 4.40 0.96
CA ASN A 129 4.62 4.23 0.37
C ASN A 129 4.05 5.61 0.07
N ASP A 130 3.98 6.00 -1.21
CA ASP A 130 3.52 7.35 -1.59
C ASP A 130 2.22 7.29 -2.39
N VAL A 131 1.15 7.74 -1.74
CA VAL A 131 -0.19 7.84 -2.34
C VAL A 131 -0.25 8.81 -3.53
N ARG A 132 0.74 9.71 -3.66
CA ARG A 132 0.88 10.65 -4.79
C ARG A 132 1.89 10.19 -5.84
N ALA A 133 2.50 9.01 -5.68
CA ALA A 133 3.45 8.41 -6.61
C ALA A 133 4.60 9.37 -6.98
N LEU A 134 5.22 10.00 -6.00
CA LEU A 134 6.33 10.95 -6.13
C LEU A 134 6.01 12.18 -7.01
N ARG A 135 4.75 12.62 -7.05
CA ARG A 135 4.35 13.84 -7.76
C ARG A 135 4.53 15.11 -6.92
N SER A 136 4.69 15.01 -5.61
CA SER A 136 5.01 16.15 -4.77
C SER A 136 6.33 16.81 -5.22
N PRO A 137 6.45 18.14 -5.19
CA PRO A 137 7.70 18.81 -5.55
C PRO A 137 8.90 18.23 -4.80
N LYS A 138 9.99 17.91 -5.51
CA LYS A 138 11.22 17.31 -4.99
C LYS A 138 11.10 15.88 -4.43
N ALA A 139 9.92 15.22 -4.53
CA ALA A 139 9.75 13.86 -4.01
C ALA A 139 10.58 12.84 -4.79
N ILE A 140 10.61 12.97 -6.12
CA ILE A 140 11.39 12.05 -6.98
C ILE A 140 12.89 12.19 -6.74
N GLU A 141 13.40 13.43 -6.56
CA GLU A 141 14.80 13.68 -6.23
C GLU A 141 15.16 13.13 -4.84
N ALA A 142 14.26 13.29 -3.86
CA ALA A 142 14.46 12.75 -2.51
C ALA A 142 14.53 11.21 -2.54
N ALA A 143 13.66 10.57 -3.29
CA ALA A 143 13.64 9.11 -3.46
C ALA A 143 14.83 8.58 -4.26
N ALA A 144 15.31 9.34 -5.27
CA ALA A 144 16.47 8.99 -6.08
C ALA A 144 17.79 9.11 -5.31
N ALA A 145 17.89 10.09 -4.40
CA ALA A 145 19.07 10.28 -3.57
C ALA A 145 19.30 9.17 -2.54
N GLY A 146 18.24 8.40 -2.19
CA GLY A 146 18.29 7.30 -1.24
C GLY A 146 18.27 5.92 -1.93
N ASN A 147 18.16 4.88 -1.10
CA ASN A 147 18.10 3.48 -1.54
C ASN A 147 16.84 2.74 -1.08
N LEU A 148 15.85 3.45 -0.53
CA LEU A 148 14.58 2.85 -0.08
C LEU A 148 13.80 2.24 -1.25
N GLY A 149 13.07 1.17 -1.00
CA GLY A 149 12.02 0.73 -1.91
C GLY A 149 10.92 1.78 -2.02
N ILE A 150 10.12 1.73 -3.09
CA ILE A 150 9.09 2.76 -3.34
C ILE A 150 7.83 2.09 -3.85
N CYS A 151 6.70 2.33 -3.18
CA CYS A 151 5.37 2.00 -3.65
C CYS A 151 4.75 3.23 -4.31
N LEU A 152 4.45 3.11 -5.61
CA LEU A 152 3.83 4.15 -6.42
C LEU A 152 2.33 3.88 -6.51
N MET A 153 1.50 4.70 -5.85
CA MET A 153 0.06 4.50 -5.87
C MET A 153 -0.65 5.45 -6.85
N HIS A 154 -1.65 4.91 -7.56
CA HIS A 154 -2.54 5.73 -8.38
C HIS A 154 -3.65 6.36 -7.54
N MET A 155 -3.77 7.69 -7.63
CA MET A 155 -4.89 8.46 -7.10
C MET A 155 -5.35 9.50 -8.14
N ARG A 156 -6.66 9.71 -8.26
CA ARG A 156 -7.24 10.82 -9.03
C ARG A 156 -7.80 11.87 -8.07
N GLY A 157 -7.42 13.14 -8.23
CA GLY A 157 -7.69 14.20 -7.26
C GLY A 157 -6.74 14.15 -6.07
N GLU A 158 -7.09 14.83 -5.00
CA GLU A 158 -6.38 14.84 -3.71
C GLU A 158 -7.26 14.20 -2.63
N PRO A 159 -6.71 13.74 -1.49
CA PRO A 159 -7.52 13.11 -0.43
C PRO A 159 -8.73 13.94 0.00
N ALA A 160 -8.62 15.27 -0.03
CA ALA A 160 -9.69 16.18 0.36
C ALA A 160 -10.91 16.13 -0.57
N ASP A 161 -10.74 15.88 -1.86
CA ASP A 161 -11.78 15.99 -2.89
C ASP A 161 -11.91 14.79 -3.83
N MET A 162 -11.02 13.81 -3.74
CA MET A 162 -10.94 12.67 -4.66
C MET A 162 -12.23 11.85 -4.82
N GLN A 163 -13.18 11.96 -3.89
CA GLN A 163 -14.46 11.24 -3.95
C GLN A 163 -15.59 12.09 -4.56
N ARG A 164 -15.31 13.34 -4.98
CA ARG A 164 -16.27 14.18 -5.68
C ARG A 164 -16.31 13.80 -7.14
N GLU A 165 -17.25 12.94 -7.52
CA GLU A 165 -17.54 12.54 -8.90
C GLU A 165 -16.31 12.07 -9.72
N PRO A 166 -15.55 11.06 -9.26
CA PRO A 166 -14.41 10.58 -10.03
C PRO A 166 -14.86 10.00 -11.36
N GLN A 167 -14.34 10.53 -12.47
CA GLN A 167 -14.69 10.13 -13.82
C GLN A 167 -13.51 9.48 -14.52
N TYR A 168 -13.78 8.35 -15.20
CA TYR A 168 -12.85 7.65 -16.06
C TYR A 168 -13.58 7.27 -17.36
N ALA A 169 -12.93 7.40 -18.48
CA ALA A 169 -13.40 6.81 -19.73
C ALA A 169 -13.19 5.29 -19.70
N GLN A 170 -12.02 4.86 -19.25
CA GLN A 170 -11.64 3.45 -19.05
C GLN A 170 -10.69 3.35 -17.87
N VAL A 171 -11.22 3.04 -16.68
CA VAL A 171 -10.46 3.09 -15.43
C VAL A 171 -9.19 2.23 -15.45
N LEU A 172 -9.27 1.02 -16.01
CA LEU A 172 -8.12 0.11 -16.09
C LEU A 172 -7.00 0.70 -16.96
N VAL A 173 -7.35 1.21 -18.13
CA VAL A 173 -6.38 1.79 -19.09
C VAL A 173 -5.71 3.02 -18.50
N GLU A 174 -6.49 3.92 -17.90
CA GLU A 174 -5.98 5.16 -17.31
C GLU A 174 -5.10 4.91 -16.09
N VAL A 175 -5.50 4.01 -15.19
CA VAL A 175 -4.71 3.62 -14.01
C VAL A 175 -3.40 2.98 -14.43
N ARG A 176 -3.43 2.06 -15.40
CA ARG A 176 -2.23 1.40 -15.90
C ARG A 176 -1.28 2.38 -16.57
N ALA A 177 -1.78 3.24 -17.46
CA ALA A 177 -0.98 4.24 -18.15
C ALA A 177 -0.31 5.23 -17.18
N TYR A 178 -1.04 5.64 -16.12
CA TYR A 178 -0.48 6.47 -15.07
C TYR A 178 0.66 5.78 -14.32
N LEU A 179 0.47 4.54 -13.86
CA LEU A 179 1.51 3.80 -13.14
C LEU A 179 2.74 3.56 -14.01
N GLU A 180 2.54 3.23 -15.29
CA GLU A 180 3.62 3.08 -16.27
C GLU A 180 4.41 4.39 -16.47
N GLU A 181 3.71 5.52 -16.57
CA GLU A 181 4.34 6.85 -16.65
C GLU A 181 5.16 7.13 -15.40
N ARG A 182 4.64 6.85 -14.19
CA ARG A 182 5.37 7.05 -12.93
C ARG A 182 6.61 6.17 -12.82
N VAL A 183 6.52 4.89 -13.21
CA VAL A 183 7.67 3.98 -13.28
C VAL A 183 8.74 4.52 -14.23
N ARG A 184 8.35 5.01 -15.42
CA ARG A 184 9.28 5.64 -16.38
C ARG A 184 9.93 6.90 -15.82
N ALA A 185 9.17 7.75 -15.14
CA ALA A 185 9.70 8.97 -14.50
C ALA A 185 10.73 8.63 -13.42
N CYS A 186 10.48 7.61 -12.59
CA CYS A 186 11.42 7.11 -11.60
C CYS A 186 12.72 6.59 -12.25
N ALA A 187 12.61 5.77 -13.30
CA ALA A 187 13.77 5.27 -14.04
C ALA A 187 14.58 6.38 -14.68
N ALA A 188 13.94 7.41 -15.26
CA ALA A 188 14.60 8.59 -15.81
C ALA A 188 15.34 9.41 -14.76
N ALA A 189 14.88 9.38 -13.50
CA ALA A 189 15.54 10.00 -12.35
C ALA A 189 16.68 9.12 -11.75
N GLY A 190 16.98 7.96 -12.34
CA GLY A 190 18.03 7.05 -11.88
C GLY A 190 17.62 6.09 -10.76
N ILE A 191 16.33 5.97 -10.47
CA ILE A 191 15.83 5.00 -9.48
C ILE A 191 15.84 3.61 -10.12
N ASP A 192 16.52 2.65 -9.46
CA ASP A 192 16.54 1.25 -9.89
C ASP A 192 15.11 0.70 -9.96
N PRO A 193 14.66 0.16 -11.10
CA PRO A 193 13.35 -0.45 -11.24
C PRO A 193 13.05 -1.57 -10.24
N GLN A 194 14.05 -2.27 -9.72
CA GLN A 194 13.89 -3.29 -8.69
C GLN A 194 13.46 -2.72 -7.32
N ARG A 195 13.61 -1.42 -7.12
CA ARG A 195 13.13 -0.71 -5.93
C ARG A 195 11.66 -0.31 -6.00
N LEU A 196 10.98 -0.54 -7.15
CA LEU A 196 9.62 -0.06 -7.39
C LEU A 196 8.59 -1.18 -7.23
N CYS A 197 7.51 -0.89 -6.51
CA CYS A 197 6.24 -1.61 -6.59
C CYS A 197 5.12 -0.62 -6.92
N VAL A 198 3.98 -1.13 -7.37
CA VAL A 198 2.86 -0.31 -7.83
C VAL A 198 1.57 -0.67 -7.11
N ASP A 199 0.69 0.32 -6.87
CA ASP A 199 -0.64 0.14 -6.28
C ASP A 199 -1.70 0.84 -7.15
N PRO A 200 -2.73 0.15 -7.65
CA PRO A 200 -3.81 0.75 -8.42
C PRO A 200 -4.68 1.72 -7.61
N GLY A 201 -4.51 1.79 -6.29
CA GLY A 201 -5.17 2.74 -5.41
C GLY A 201 -6.66 2.53 -5.30
N PHE A 202 -7.08 1.34 -4.88
CA PHE A 202 -8.48 1.05 -4.59
C PHE A 202 -9.08 2.06 -3.60
N GLY A 203 -10.24 2.64 -3.93
CA GLY A 203 -10.91 3.63 -3.08
C GLY A 203 -10.34 5.05 -3.15
N PHE A 204 -9.29 5.32 -3.93
CA PHE A 204 -8.71 6.65 -4.12
C PHE A 204 -9.17 7.24 -5.47
N GLY A 205 -10.13 8.17 -5.41
CA GLY A 205 -10.70 8.79 -6.60
C GLY A 205 -11.39 7.78 -7.53
N LYS A 206 -12.14 6.83 -6.98
CA LYS A 206 -12.81 5.75 -7.73
C LYS A 206 -14.18 5.42 -7.14
N THR A 207 -15.18 5.26 -8.00
CA THR A 207 -16.50 4.74 -7.61
C THR A 207 -16.44 3.25 -7.28
N THR A 208 -17.50 2.70 -6.70
CA THR A 208 -17.62 1.24 -6.48
C THR A 208 -17.49 0.46 -7.79
N ALA A 209 -18.12 0.94 -8.88
CA ALA A 209 -18.02 0.31 -10.19
C ALA A 209 -16.58 0.29 -10.72
N HIS A 210 -15.85 1.41 -10.61
CA HIS A 210 -14.43 1.50 -11.00
C HIS A 210 -13.55 0.54 -10.18
N ASN A 211 -13.79 0.42 -8.87
CA ASN A 211 -13.03 -0.52 -8.03
C ASN A 211 -13.31 -1.98 -8.41
N LEU A 212 -14.55 -2.33 -8.73
CA LEU A 212 -14.90 -3.68 -9.17
C LEU A 212 -14.30 -4.01 -10.55
N GLU A 213 -14.29 -3.05 -11.48
CA GLU A 213 -13.66 -3.23 -12.79
C GLU A 213 -12.14 -3.46 -12.65
N LEU A 214 -11.45 -2.65 -11.87
CA LEU A 214 -10.04 -2.85 -11.55
C LEU A 214 -9.78 -4.21 -10.90
N MET A 215 -10.63 -4.65 -9.97
CA MET A 215 -10.47 -5.94 -9.31
C MET A 215 -10.68 -7.10 -10.29
N ARG A 216 -11.63 -7.00 -11.22
CA ARG A 216 -11.86 -8.04 -12.25
C ARG A 216 -10.70 -8.24 -13.21
N HIS A 217 -9.92 -7.18 -13.41
CA HIS A 217 -8.81 -7.14 -14.38
C HIS A 217 -7.47 -6.77 -13.71
N LEU A 218 -7.30 -7.15 -12.43
CA LEU A 218 -6.13 -6.78 -11.64
C LEU A 218 -4.82 -7.38 -12.22
N GLU A 219 -4.92 -8.53 -12.86
CA GLU A 219 -3.83 -9.18 -13.59
C GLU A 219 -3.24 -8.32 -14.71
N ASP A 220 -4.05 -7.44 -15.34
CA ASP A 220 -3.56 -6.54 -16.37
C ASP A 220 -2.67 -5.42 -15.78
N VAL A 221 -2.87 -5.04 -14.52
CA VAL A 221 -1.95 -4.13 -13.81
C VAL A 221 -0.65 -4.86 -13.44
N ALA A 222 -0.73 -6.14 -13.10
CA ALA A 222 0.44 -6.96 -12.79
C ALA A 222 1.40 -7.13 -13.99
N THR A 223 0.93 -6.90 -15.24
CA THR A 223 1.79 -6.92 -16.44
C THR A 223 2.81 -5.78 -16.50
N LEU A 224 2.78 -4.81 -15.58
CA LEU A 224 3.81 -3.77 -15.45
C LEU A 224 5.16 -4.32 -14.94
N GLU A 225 5.26 -5.61 -14.67
CA GLU A 225 6.47 -6.31 -14.21
C GLU A 225 7.07 -5.70 -12.93
N ARG A 226 6.21 -5.15 -12.09
CA ARG A 226 6.53 -4.65 -10.75
C ARG A 226 5.67 -5.37 -9.73
N PRO A 227 6.18 -5.65 -8.52
CA PRO A 227 5.34 -6.19 -7.47
C PRO A 227 4.08 -5.34 -7.28
N LEU A 228 2.93 -5.98 -7.23
CA LEU A 228 1.63 -5.32 -7.09
C LEU A 228 1.24 -5.27 -5.62
N CYS A 229 1.12 -4.05 -5.09
CA CYS A 229 0.56 -3.76 -3.77
C CYS A 229 -0.93 -3.43 -3.90
N VAL A 230 -1.73 -3.83 -2.92
CA VAL A 230 -3.16 -3.48 -2.85
C VAL A 230 -3.58 -3.15 -1.42
N GLY A 231 -4.31 -2.05 -1.24
CA GLY A 231 -4.95 -1.67 0.02
C GLY A 231 -6.46 -1.80 -0.07
N LEU A 232 -7.05 -2.85 0.52
CA LEU A 232 -8.47 -3.18 0.40
C LEU A 232 -9.21 -3.14 1.74
N SER A 233 -8.45 -3.12 2.85
CA SER A 233 -8.95 -3.26 4.20
C SER A 233 -9.87 -2.11 4.60
N ARG A 234 -11.09 -2.43 5.02
CA ARG A 234 -12.11 -1.53 5.57
C ARG A 234 -12.58 -0.40 4.65
N LYS A 235 -12.28 -0.48 3.34
CA LYS A 235 -12.62 0.56 2.34
C LYS A 235 -14.13 0.77 2.19
N SER A 236 -14.53 1.98 1.78
CA SER A 236 -15.93 2.37 1.62
C SER A 236 -16.68 1.55 0.57
N PHE A 237 -16.02 1.14 -0.51
CA PHE A 237 -16.65 0.30 -1.53
C PHE A 237 -16.99 -1.11 -1.02
N VAL A 238 -16.28 -1.61 0.02
CA VAL A 238 -16.68 -2.85 0.73
C VAL A 238 -18.04 -2.66 1.40
N ALA A 239 -18.28 -1.49 2.02
CA ALA A 239 -19.59 -1.16 2.59
C ALA A 239 -20.69 -1.13 1.53
N ALA A 240 -20.40 -0.53 0.37
CA ALA A 240 -21.37 -0.48 -0.73
C ALA A 240 -21.76 -1.88 -1.26
N LEU A 241 -20.87 -2.86 -1.15
CA LEU A 241 -21.12 -4.25 -1.56
C LEU A 241 -21.82 -5.07 -0.48
N THR A 242 -21.52 -4.82 0.80
CA THR A 242 -21.94 -5.69 1.91
C THR A 242 -23.01 -5.08 2.79
N GLY A 243 -23.28 -3.78 2.69
CA GLY A 243 -24.15 -3.03 3.60
C GLY A 243 -23.59 -2.85 5.01
N ARG A 244 -22.31 -3.20 5.27
CA ARG A 244 -21.73 -3.24 6.60
C ARG A 244 -21.08 -1.92 7.02
N ALA A 245 -21.22 -1.58 8.30
CA ALA A 245 -20.53 -0.45 8.93
C ALA A 245 -19.01 -0.62 8.93
N ALA A 246 -18.25 0.46 9.19
CA ALA A 246 -16.77 0.46 9.10
C ALA A 246 -16.09 -0.65 9.91
N GLY A 247 -16.54 -0.89 11.14
CA GLY A 247 -16.01 -1.95 12.03
C GLY A 247 -16.38 -3.38 11.64
N GLU A 248 -17.34 -3.57 10.75
CA GLU A 248 -17.90 -4.88 10.36
C GLU A 248 -17.44 -5.35 8.97
N ARG A 249 -16.48 -4.69 8.36
CA ARG A 249 -16.04 -4.95 6.97
C ARG A 249 -14.96 -6.03 6.85
N LEU A 250 -14.64 -6.73 7.93
CA LEU A 250 -13.55 -7.72 7.94
C LEU A 250 -13.77 -8.80 6.87
N ALA A 251 -14.91 -9.49 6.88
CA ALA A 251 -15.18 -10.57 5.93
C ALA A 251 -15.07 -10.13 4.46
N GLY A 252 -15.64 -8.96 4.11
CA GLY A 252 -15.53 -8.40 2.76
C GLY A 252 -14.09 -8.01 2.40
N SER A 253 -13.31 -7.49 3.36
CA SER A 253 -11.90 -7.17 3.17
C SER A 253 -11.05 -8.41 2.90
N LEU A 254 -11.28 -9.50 3.63
CA LEU A 254 -10.58 -10.79 3.44
C LEU A 254 -10.93 -11.43 2.10
N ALA A 255 -12.22 -11.43 1.71
CA ALA A 255 -12.64 -11.94 0.42
C ALA A 255 -11.93 -11.21 -0.73
N LEU A 256 -11.87 -9.87 -0.69
CA LEU A 256 -11.17 -9.08 -1.69
C LEU A 256 -9.65 -9.29 -1.65
N ALA A 257 -9.04 -9.45 -0.48
CA ALA A 257 -7.62 -9.77 -0.35
C ALA A 257 -7.28 -11.11 -1.01
N THR A 258 -8.09 -12.15 -0.75
CA THR A 258 -7.96 -13.46 -1.40
C THR A 258 -8.04 -13.36 -2.91
N VAL A 259 -9.07 -12.68 -3.44
CA VAL A 259 -9.23 -12.48 -4.90
C VAL A 259 -8.05 -11.71 -5.48
N ALA A 260 -7.58 -10.65 -4.81
CA ALA A 260 -6.44 -9.86 -5.27
C ALA A 260 -5.15 -10.70 -5.37
N VAL A 261 -4.87 -11.54 -4.37
CA VAL A 261 -3.71 -12.45 -4.39
C VAL A 261 -3.81 -13.44 -5.54
N LEU A 262 -4.97 -14.07 -5.75
CA LEU A 262 -5.21 -14.97 -6.89
C LEU A 262 -5.03 -14.26 -8.24
N ARG A 263 -5.27 -12.94 -8.31
CA ARG A 263 -5.09 -12.09 -9.50
C ARG A 263 -3.74 -11.37 -9.56
N GLY A 264 -2.75 -11.79 -8.78
CA GLY A 264 -1.37 -11.33 -8.94
C GLY A 264 -0.85 -10.35 -7.90
N ALA A 265 -1.67 -9.89 -6.93
CA ALA A 265 -1.16 -9.07 -5.83
C ALA A 265 -0.06 -9.83 -5.06
N ARG A 266 1.00 -9.09 -4.69
CA ARG A 266 2.16 -9.59 -3.95
C ARG A 266 2.30 -8.96 -2.56
N ILE A 267 1.71 -7.79 -2.36
CA ILE A 267 1.69 -7.10 -1.07
C ILE A 267 0.24 -6.73 -0.77
N VAL A 268 -0.28 -7.16 0.37
CA VAL A 268 -1.65 -6.84 0.84
C VAL A 268 -1.55 -5.94 2.05
N ARG A 269 -1.90 -4.66 1.89
CA ARG A 269 -1.92 -3.67 2.96
C ARG A 269 -3.22 -3.76 3.75
N ALA A 270 -3.13 -4.02 5.07
CA ALA A 270 -4.29 -4.31 5.91
C ALA A 270 -4.15 -3.81 7.35
N HIS A 271 -5.30 -3.50 7.99
CA HIS A 271 -5.40 -3.19 9.41
C HIS A 271 -5.53 -4.46 10.27
N ASP A 272 -6.28 -5.46 9.78
CA ASP A 272 -6.58 -6.71 10.48
C ASP A 272 -5.55 -7.77 10.08
N VAL A 273 -4.31 -7.66 10.63
CA VAL A 273 -3.15 -8.42 10.16
C VAL A 273 -3.35 -9.92 10.30
N ALA A 274 -3.69 -10.45 11.48
CA ALA A 274 -3.81 -11.89 11.70
C ALA A 274 -4.77 -12.56 10.71
N ALA A 275 -5.99 -12.05 10.60
CA ALA A 275 -6.99 -12.59 9.69
C ALA A 275 -6.58 -12.45 8.21
N THR A 276 -5.88 -11.35 7.85
CA THR A 276 -5.39 -11.14 6.48
C THR A 276 -4.25 -12.11 6.16
N VAL A 277 -3.35 -12.39 7.11
CA VAL A 277 -2.28 -13.40 6.95
C VAL A 277 -2.88 -14.76 6.65
N ASP A 278 -3.92 -15.17 7.37
CA ASP A 278 -4.59 -16.46 7.10
C ASP A 278 -5.20 -16.51 5.70
N ALA A 279 -5.92 -15.44 5.30
CA ALA A 279 -6.51 -15.35 3.96
C ALA A 279 -5.43 -15.38 2.85
N VAL A 280 -4.31 -14.68 3.06
CA VAL A 280 -3.17 -14.66 2.12
C VAL A 280 -2.47 -16.01 2.05
N ARG A 281 -2.30 -16.74 3.17
CA ARG A 281 -1.75 -18.10 3.18
C ARG A 281 -2.59 -19.06 2.35
N VAL A 282 -3.92 -19.04 2.53
CA VAL A 282 -4.85 -19.86 1.73
C VAL A 282 -4.73 -19.51 0.25
N ALA A 283 -4.76 -18.22 -0.11
CA ALA A 283 -4.64 -17.79 -1.50
C ALA A 283 -3.30 -18.18 -2.13
N ASN A 284 -2.19 -18.08 -1.38
CA ASN A 284 -0.87 -18.51 -1.84
C ASN A 284 -0.80 -20.02 -2.10
N ALA A 285 -1.42 -20.85 -1.24
CA ALA A 285 -1.49 -22.30 -1.44
C ALA A 285 -2.24 -22.64 -2.74
N MET A 286 -3.41 -22.02 -2.95
CA MET A 286 -4.19 -22.21 -4.19
C MET A 286 -3.44 -21.79 -5.46
N ARG A 287 -2.62 -20.73 -5.39
CA ARG A 287 -1.79 -20.32 -6.54
C ARG A 287 -0.71 -21.32 -6.92
N ARG A 288 -0.12 -22.01 -5.95
CA ARG A 288 0.93 -23.03 -6.19
C ARG A 288 0.39 -24.28 -6.88
N GLU A 289 -0.87 -24.61 -6.65
CA GLU A 289 -1.53 -25.77 -7.27
C GLU A 289 -2.05 -25.50 -8.69
N LEU A 290 -2.17 -24.22 -9.07
CA LEU A 290 -2.64 -23.82 -10.41
C LEU A 290 -1.51 -23.72 -11.45
N HIS A 291 -0.27 -24.04 -11.06
CA HIS A 291 0.93 -24.04 -11.88
C HIS A 291 1.63 -25.41 -11.82
#